data_bc3a88f1360721ecbb1c5e37fde2bc15
#
_entry.id   bc3a88f1360721ecbb1c5e37fde2bc15
#
_cell.length_a   1.000
_cell.length_b   1.000
_cell.length_c   1.000
_cell.angle_alpha   90.00
_cell.angle_beta   90.00
_cell.angle_gamma   90.00
#
_symmetry.space_group_name_H-M   'P 1'
#
loop_
_entity.id
_entity.type
_entity.pdbx_description
1 polymer ?
#
loop_
_entity_poly.entity_id
_entity_poly.type
_entity_poly.pdbx_seq_one_letter_code
_entity_poly.pdbx_strand_id
1 'polypeptide(L)'
;MKKVFFPLLLSIIAVTTFAHGGKNFEPSDIFATMQPGDKLAILMVHFGTTHDDTRKLTIDIINEKVKKEFPNIELREAYTSRIIIKRLNDRGVLKKNPLDALKQLHNDGYTHILVQATTIINGVEMESLNKDVEEVNSLFKDIRIGDPLLYSPLDYKNVIDILTENNDKKIAYVWVGHGTYDATTAQYAMLDYMLKSEGHSNFFVGTIEGYPEFDDTLKQLKTSGLKKVKLIPFMFVAGEHAKNDIAEDWKNDLEKEGFEVKISLEGLGENIQIQNLYISHLRFITTHRKLGIMEKKAMYQITGEKIK
;
A
#
# COMPACT_ATOMS: atom_id res chain seq x y z
N MET A 1 3.22 57.69 -24.84
CA MET A 1 2.52 56.62 -24.13
C MET A 1 2.95 55.28 -24.67
N LYS A 2 3.88 54.59 -23.99
CA LYS A 2 4.39 53.27 -24.41
C LYS A 2 3.50 52.20 -23.75
N LYS A 3 2.78 51.38 -24.54
CA LYS A 3 2.02 50.24 -24.07
C LYS A 3 3.01 49.11 -23.78
N VAL A 4 3.12 48.72 -22.51
CA VAL A 4 3.87 47.55 -22.08
C VAL A 4 2.92 46.34 -22.22
N PHE A 5 3.22 45.46 -23.16
CA PHE A 5 2.57 44.15 -23.29
C PHE A 5 3.22 43.20 -22.28
N PHE A 6 2.47 42.75 -21.27
CA PHE A 6 2.87 41.66 -20.41
C PHE A 6 2.43 40.34 -21.10
N PRO A 7 3.35 39.43 -21.45
CA PRO A 7 2.93 38.11 -21.92
C PRO A 7 2.46 37.31 -20.71
N LEU A 8 1.19 36.95 -20.73
CA LEU A 8 0.59 35.94 -19.81
C LEU A 8 1.24 34.60 -20.13
N LEU A 9 2.20 34.18 -19.31
CA LEU A 9 2.79 32.86 -19.41
C LEU A 9 1.75 31.87 -18.88
N LEU A 10 0.97 31.26 -19.80
CA LEU A 10 0.11 30.15 -19.51
C LEU A 10 1.02 28.92 -19.29
N SER A 11 1.39 28.65 -18.06
CA SER A 11 2.01 27.38 -17.68
C SER A 11 0.96 26.28 -17.87
N ILE A 12 1.06 25.59 -19.01
CA ILE A 12 0.36 24.31 -19.22
C ILE A 12 0.98 23.35 -18.21
N ILE A 13 0.32 23.17 -17.06
CA ILE A 13 0.57 22.02 -16.20
C ILE A 13 0.07 20.83 -17.00
N ALA A 14 0.98 20.13 -17.66
CA ALA A 14 0.71 18.80 -18.20
C ALA A 14 0.41 17.91 -17.00
N VAL A 15 -0.86 17.76 -16.69
CA VAL A 15 -1.34 16.77 -15.72
C VAL A 15 -1.00 15.41 -16.31
N THR A 16 0.04 14.79 -15.78
CA THR A 16 0.38 13.41 -16.08
C THR A 16 -0.68 12.50 -15.46
N THR A 17 -1.80 12.35 -16.15
CA THR A 17 -2.96 11.51 -15.76
C THR A 17 -2.66 10.00 -15.83
N PHE A 18 -1.42 9.60 -16.06
CA PHE A 18 -1.04 8.18 -16.26
C PHE A 18 -0.46 7.48 -15.03
N ALA A 19 -0.29 8.19 -13.91
CA ALA A 19 0.44 7.64 -12.78
C ALA A 19 -0.35 6.66 -11.90
N HIS A 20 -1.69 6.70 -11.87
CA HIS A 20 -2.51 5.98 -10.89
C HIS A 20 -3.70 5.25 -11.56
N GLY A 21 -3.44 4.24 -12.38
CA GLY A 21 -4.51 3.36 -12.88
C GLY A 21 -5.41 3.91 -13.99
N GLY A 22 -4.98 4.95 -14.71
CA GLY A 22 -5.64 5.41 -15.95
C GLY A 22 -7.10 5.82 -15.77
N LYS A 23 -7.99 5.32 -16.64
CA LYS A 23 -9.45 5.63 -16.65
C LYS A 23 -10.24 5.05 -15.44
N ASN A 24 -9.57 4.51 -14.43
CA ASN A 24 -10.23 4.04 -13.21
C ASN A 24 -10.65 5.19 -12.28
N PHE A 25 -10.19 6.41 -12.57
CA PHE A 25 -10.41 7.57 -11.74
C PHE A 25 -10.93 8.73 -12.59
N GLU A 26 -11.73 9.59 -11.97
CA GLU A 26 -12.14 10.88 -12.53
C GLU A 26 -11.61 12.03 -11.68
N PRO A 27 -11.26 13.18 -12.29
CA PRO A 27 -10.92 14.38 -11.55
C PRO A 27 -12.10 14.82 -10.66
N SER A 28 -11.84 14.97 -9.38
CA SER A 28 -12.83 15.36 -8.38
C SER A 28 -12.10 15.90 -7.14
N ASP A 29 -12.05 17.21 -6.99
CA ASP A 29 -11.44 17.84 -5.82
C ASP A 29 -12.40 17.75 -4.64
N ILE A 30 -12.04 16.97 -3.60
CA ILE A 30 -12.87 16.78 -2.41
C ILE A 30 -13.12 18.10 -1.67
N PHE A 31 -12.13 19.00 -1.64
CA PHE A 31 -12.26 20.30 -0.96
C PHE A 31 -13.24 21.20 -1.67
N ALA A 32 -13.31 21.15 -3.00
CA ALA A 32 -14.26 21.94 -3.79
C ALA A 32 -15.72 21.50 -3.62
N THR A 33 -15.95 20.26 -3.17
CA THR A 33 -17.30 19.74 -2.92
C THR A 33 -17.83 20.05 -1.53
N MET A 34 -16.95 20.41 -0.58
CA MET A 34 -17.31 20.69 0.81
C MET A 34 -18.14 21.98 0.95
N GLN A 35 -19.15 21.95 1.81
CA GLN A 35 -20.00 23.08 2.16
C GLN A 35 -19.68 23.62 3.57
N PRO A 36 -20.07 24.84 3.91
CA PRO A 36 -19.93 25.34 5.27
C PRO A 36 -20.51 24.38 6.31
N GLY A 37 -19.71 24.00 7.30
CA GLY A 37 -20.06 23.02 8.32
C GLY A 37 -19.60 21.59 8.02
N ASP A 38 -19.14 21.28 6.82
CA ASP A 38 -18.55 19.99 6.50
C ASP A 38 -17.19 19.82 7.18
N LYS A 39 -16.89 18.59 7.58
CA LYS A 39 -15.64 18.22 8.22
C LYS A 39 -15.02 17.04 7.49
N LEU A 40 -13.72 17.16 7.21
CA LEU A 40 -12.91 16.11 6.59
C LEU A 40 -12.02 15.44 7.64
N ALA A 41 -11.92 14.11 7.58
CA ALA A 41 -10.95 13.34 8.32
C ALA A 41 -10.18 12.37 7.42
N ILE A 42 -8.97 12.02 7.83
CA ILE A 42 -8.16 10.93 7.27
C ILE A 42 -8.22 9.75 8.24
N LEU A 43 -8.51 8.56 7.72
CA LEU A 43 -8.39 7.31 8.43
C LEU A 43 -7.23 6.50 7.84
N MET A 44 -6.13 6.40 8.59
CA MET A 44 -5.05 5.49 8.27
C MET A 44 -5.40 4.08 8.75
N VAL A 45 -5.29 3.10 7.85
CA VAL A 45 -5.65 1.71 8.14
C VAL A 45 -4.40 0.84 8.02
N HIS A 46 -4.06 0.13 9.08
CA HIS A 46 -2.90 -0.74 9.16
C HIS A 46 -3.31 -2.16 9.51
N PHE A 47 -2.53 -3.15 9.12
CA PHE A 47 -2.70 -4.50 9.65
C PHE A 47 -2.55 -4.49 11.18
N GLY A 48 -1.59 -3.71 11.66
CA GLY A 48 -1.26 -3.55 13.06
C GLY A 48 -0.08 -4.43 13.49
N THR A 49 0.38 -4.20 14.71
CA THR A 49 1.40 -5.00 15.38
C THR A 49 1.24 -4.91 16.88
N THR A 50 1.64 -5.97 17.60
CA THR A 50 1.75 -5.98 19.07
C THR A 50 3.15 -5.60 19.56
N HIS A 51 4.10 -5.37 18.65
CA HIS A 51 5.49 -4.98 18.91
C HIS A 51 5.63 -3.47 18.87
N ASP A 52 5.88 -2.84 20.00
CA ASP A 52 5.96 -1.37 20.13
C ASP A 52 7.15 -0.77 19.39
N ASP A 53 8.29 -1.45 19.36
CA ASP A 53 9.48 -1.07 18.59
C ASP A 53 9.18 -0.95 17.11
N THR A 54 8.63 -2.00 16.52
CA THR A 54 8.26 -2.06 15.10
C THR A 54 7.16 -1.06 14.75
N ARG A 55 6.14 -0.89 15.64
CA ARG A 55 5.09 0.10 15.45
C ARG A 55 5.66 1.51 15.33
N LYS A 56 6.58 1.87 16.24
CA LYS A 56 7.22 3.20 16.26
C LYS A 56 7.99 3.49 14.98
N LEU A 57 8.68 2.48 14.41
CA LEU A 57 9.50 2.64 13.21
C LEU A 57 8.69 2.64 11.91
N THR A 58 7.43 2.21 11.95
CA THR A 58 6.59 2.04 10.75
C THR A 58 5.28 2.83 10.85
N ILE A 59 4.32 2.35 11.65
CA ILE A 59 2.96 2.91 11.74
C ILE A 59 2.98 4.34 12.28
N ASP A 60 3.68 4.56 13.40
CA ASP A 60 3.70 5.87 14.04
C ASP A 60 4.37 6.91 13.13
N ILE A 61 5.46 6.54 12.43
CA ILE A 61 6.17 7.45 11.50
C ILE A 61 5.30 7.83 10.30
N ILE A 62 4.62 6.88 9.65
CA ILE A 62 3.78 7.23 8.51
C ILE A 62 2.60 8.10 8.95
N ASN A 63 1.99 7.83 10.11
CA ASN A 63 0.93 8.65 10.66
C ASN A 63 1.40 10.07 10.96
N GLU A 64 2.59 10.23 11.54
CA GLU A 64 3.20 11.56 11.76
C GLU A 64 3.46 12.29 10.44
N LYS A 65 3.92 11.60 9.40
CA LYS A 65 4.12 12.19 8.07
C LYS A 65 2.81 12.63 7.45
N VAL A 66 1.77 11.81 7.50
CA VAL A 66 0.44 12.17 7.02
C VAL A 66 -0.08 13.39 7.77
N LYS A 67 0.09 13.45 9.09
CA LYS A 67 -0.29 14.61 9.90
C LYS A 67 0.47 15.89 9.52
N LYS A 68 1.74 15.76 9.15
CA LYS A 68 2.54 16.90 8.66
C LYS A 68 2.12 17.34 7.25
N GLU A 69 1.75 16.41 6.39
CA GLU A 69 1.28 16.70 5.03
C GLU A 69 -0.11 17.34 5.03
N PHE A 70 -0.96 16.96 5.97
CA PHE A 70 -2.35 17.42 6.11
C PHE A 70 -2.61 18.02 7.51
N PRO A 71 -1.95 19.14 7.88
CA PRO A 71 -1.90 19.63 9.26
C PRO A 71 -3.27 20.07 9.83
N ASN A 72 -4.23 20.41 8.96
CA ASN A 72 -5.55 20.92 9.35
C ASN A 72 -6.66 19.85 9.23
N ILE A 73 -6.29 18.61 8.95
CA ILE A 73 -7.24 17.50 8.80
C ILE A 73 -7.08 16.56 9.99
N GLU A 74 -8.20 16.19 10.61
CA GLU A 74 -8.20 15.17 11.66
C GLU A 74 -7.62 13.85 11.14
N LEU A 75 -6.67 13.28 11.85
CA LEU A 75 -6.07 11.98 11.55
C LEU A 75 -6.49 10.98 12.61
N ARG A 76 -7.05 9.87 12.18
CA ARG A 76 -7.33 8.69 13.00
C ARG A 76 -6.71 7.45 12.39
N GLU A 77 -6.55 6.42 13.22
CA GLU A 77 -6.04 5.12 12.78
C GLU A 77 -6.99 3.99 13.15
N ALA A 78 -6.94 2.92 12.36
CA ALA A 78 -7.61 1.65 12.62
C ALA A 78 -6.71 0.48 12.25
N TYR A 79 -6.94 -0.67 12.86
CA TYR A 79 -6.23 -1.92 12.57
C TYR A 79 -7.18 -2.94 11.97
N THR A 80 -6.69 -3.71 10.97
CA THR A 80 -7.51 -4.76 10.34
C THR A 80 -7.44 -6.09 11.10
N SER A 81 -6.28 -6.45 11.66
CA SER A 81 -6.10 -7.69 12.38
C SER A 81 -6.86 -7.72 13.70
N ARG A 82 -7.95 -8.50 13.75
CA ARG A 82 -8.77 -8.70 14.96
C ARG A 82 -7.99 -9.31 16.11
N ILE A 83 -7.02 -10.18 15.80
CA ILE A 83 -6.15 -10.80 16.80
C ILE A 83 -5.24 -9.76 17.45
N ILE A 84 -4.63 -8.88 16.65
CA ILE A 84 -3.77 -7.81 17.16
C ILE A 84 -4.60 -6.83 17.99
N ILE A 85 -5.77 -6.41 17.51
CA ILE A 85 -6.69 -5.54 18.26
C ILE A 85 -7.00 -6.14 19.63
N LYS A 86 -7.40 -7.43 19.65
CA LYS A 86 -7.70 -8.11 20.90
C LYS A 86 -6.51 -8.12 21.85
N ARG A 87 -5.33 -8.52 21.38
CA ARG A 87 -4.09 -8.58 22.20
C ARG A 87 -3.69 -7.21 22.74
N LEU A 88 -3.89 -6.13 21.97
CA LEU A 88 -3.60 -4.76 22.42
C LEU A 88 -4.64 -4.28 23.43
N ASN A 89 -5.92 -4.53 23.20
CA ASN A 89 -7.00 -4.18 24.12
C ASN A 89 -6.83 -4.90 25.47
N ASP A 90 -6.42 -6.17 25.46
CA ASP A 90 -6.10 -6.94 26.69
C ASP A 90 -4.93 -6.32 27.47
N ARG A 91 -4.07 -5.52 26.81
CA ARG A 91 -2.97 -4.74 27.44
C ARG A 91 -3.38 -3.29 27.77
N GLY A 92 -4.65 -2.92 27.60
CA GLY A 92 -5.15 -1.55 27.85
C GLY A 92 -4.87 -0.56 26.69
N VAL A 93 -4.34 -1.01 25.56
CA VAL A 93 -4.11 -0.18 24.35
C VAL A 93 -5.30 -0.34 23.43
N LEU A 94 -6.25 0.58 23.52
CA LEU A 94 -7.50 0.51 22.76
C LEU A 94 -7.25 0.81 21.27
N LYS A 95 -7.56 -0.16 20.42
CA LYS A 95 -7.54 -0.02 18.97
C LYS A 95 -8.89 -0.43 18.40
N LYS A 96 -9.30 0.25 17.32
CA LYS A 96 -10.54 -0.02 16.59
C LYS A 96 -10.26 -0.72 15.28
N ASN A 97 -11.22 -1.48 14.82
CA ASN A 97 -11.25 -1.93 13.43
C ASN A 97 -11.76 -0.79 12.50
N PRO A 98 -11.61 -0.91 11.17
CA PRO A 98 -11.99 0.16 10.25
C PRO A 98 -13.48 0.53 10.35
N LEU A 99 -14.37 -0.45 10.42
CA LEU A 99 -15.81 -0.20 10.52
C LEU A 99 -16.19 0.61 11.76
N ASP A 100 -15.66 0.22 12.93
CA ASP A 100 -15.93 0.93 14.19
C ASP A 100 -15.31 2.33 14.19
N ALA A 101 -14.13 2.49 13.57
CA ALA A 101 -13.50 3.80 13.44
C ALA A 101 -14.31 4.73 12.52
N LEU A 102 -14.83 4.23 11.41
CA LEU A 102 -15.68 4.97 10.49
C LEU A 102 -17.01 5.37 11.15
N LYS A 103 -17.69 4.43 11.82
CA LYS A 103 -18.91 4.72 12.58
C LYS A 103 -18.68 5.81 13.64
N GLN A 104 -17.53 5.78 14.30
CA GLN A 104 -17.20 6.83 15.26
C GLN A 104 -16.93 8.17 14.57
N LEU A 105 -16.21 8.21 13.46
CA LEU A 105 -15.99 9.44 12.69
C LEU A 105 -17.33 10.10 12.30
N HIS A 106 -18.30 9.29 11.85
CA HIS A 106 -19.64 9.80 11.56
C HIS A 106 -20.31 10.40 12.82
N ASN A 107 -20.27 9.70 13.95
CA ASN A 107 -20.86 10.17 15.21
C ASN A 107 -20.22 11.47 15.73
N ASP A 108 -18.90 11.67 15.41
CA ASP A 108 -18.16 12.89 15.74
C ASP A 108 -18.42 14.04 14.74
N GLY A 109 -19.30 13.80 13.75
CA GLY A 109 -19.80 14.80 12.80
C GLY A 109 -18.89 15.01 11.57
N TYR A 110 -18.00 14.08 11.25
CA TYR A 110 -17.24 14.11 10.00
C TYR A 110 -18.13 13.67 8.84
N THR A 111 -18.07 14.43 7.75
CA THR A 111 -18.93 14.26 6.55
C THR A 111 -18.16 13.76 5.35
N HIS A 112 -16.84 13.98 5.32
CA HIS A 112 -15.94 13.58 4.25
C HIS A 112 -14.78 12.76 4.85
N ILE A 113 -14.45 11.65 4.22
CA ILE A 113 -13.41 10.74 4.71
C ILE A 113 -12.45 10.36 3.59
N LEU A 114 -11.16 10.46 3.87
CA LEU A 114 -10.10 9.85 3.07
C LEU A 114 -9.55 8.66 3.84
N VAL A 115 -9.61 7.48 3.26
CA VAL A 115 -9.09 6.25 3.87
C VAL A 115 -7.83 5.83 3.13
N GLN A 116 -6.73 5.61 3.84
CA GLN A 116 -5.49 5.06 3.27
C GLN A 116 -5.05 3.85 4.04
N ALA A 117 -5.03 2.70 3.38
CA ALA A 117 -4.46 1.49 3.94
C ALA A 117 -2.95 1.38 3.64
N THR A 118 -2.19 0.77 4.56
CA THR A 118 -0.77 0.41 4.34
C THR A 118 -0.61 -1.04 3.89
N THR A 119 -1.61 -1.56 3.20
CA THR A 119 -1.58 -2.90 2.57
C THR A 119 -0.65 -2.92 1.37
N ILE A 120 -0.04 -4.08 1.12
CA ILE A 120 0.90 -4.27 0.00
C ILE A 120 0.14 -4.55 -1.30
N ILE A 121 -0.83 -5.45 -1.25
CA ILE A 121 -1.59 -5.94 -2.41
C ILE A 121 -3.09 -5.63 -2.24
N ASN A 122 -3.82 -5.72 -3.34
CA ASN A 122 -5.30 -5.61 -3.33
C ASN A 122 -5.95 -6.96 -2.94
N GLY A 123 -5.51 -7.53 -1.80
CA GLY A 123 -5.94 -8.84 -1.29
C GLY A 123 -7.07 -8.75 -0.26
N VAL A 124 -7.19 -9.79 0.57
CA VAL A 124 -8.29 -9.97 1.53
C VAL A 124 -8.48 -8.79 2.50
N GLU A 125 -7.40 -8.13 2.91
CA GLU A 125 -7.47 -6.96 3.80
C GLU A 125 -8.10 -5.75 3.09
N MET A 126 -7.78 -5.53 1.81
CA MET A 126 -8.41 -4.48 1.00
C MET A 126 -9.87 -4.82 0.66
N GLU A 127 -10.16 -6.09 0.41
CA GLU A 127 -11.53 -6.55 0.18
C GLU A 127 -12.40 -6.30 1.43
N SER A 128 -11.90 -6.67 2.61
CA SER A 128 -12.58 -6.42 3.89
C SER A 128 -12.78 -4.92 4.12
N LEU A 129 -11.75 -4.09 3.90
CA LEU A 129 -11.85 -2.64 4.04
C LEU A 129 -12.87 -2.02 3.07
N ASN A 130 -12.89 -2.48 1.82
CA ASN A 130 -13.89 -2.01 0.85
C ASN A 130 -15.32 -2.34 1.30
N LYS A 131 -15.56 -3.53 1.86
CA LYS A 131 -16.87 -3.92 2.43
C LYS A 131 -17.24 -3.06 3.65
N ASP A 132 -16.27 -2.80 4.56
CA ASP A 132 -16.48 -1.91 5.70
C ASP A 132 -16.89 -0.50 5.25
N VAL A 133 -16.23 0.04 4.20
CA VAL A 133 -16.56 1.35 3.65
C VAL A 133 -17.91 1.33 2.93
N GLU A 134 -18.22 0.29 2.17
CA GLU A 134 -19.51 0.14 1.48
C GLU A 134 -20.67 0.12 2.48
N GLU A 135 -20.52 -0.56 3.63
CA GLU A 135 -21.54 -0.61 4.70
C GLU A 135 -21.91 0.77 5.24
N VAL A 136 -20.94 1.68 5.34
CA VAL A 136 -21.12 3.00 5.93
C VAL A 136 -21.14 4.15 4.91
N ASN A 137 -21.04 3.85 3.61
CA ASN A 137 -20.91 4.85 2.56
C ASN A 137 -22.06 5.89 2.60
N SER A 138 -23.28 5.44 2.89
CA SER A 138 -24.46 6.32 2.97
C SER A 138 -24.45 7.27 4.19
N LEU A 139 -23.56 7.07 5.14
CA LEU A 139 -23.42 7.95 6.31
C LEU A 139 -22.58 9.20 6.01
N PHE A 140 -21.83 9.19 4.92
CA PHE A 140 -20.92 10.27 4.53
C PHE A 140 -21.36 10.92 3.22
N LYS A 141 -21.01 12.19 3.04
CA LYS A 141 -21.20 12.89 1.77
C LYS A 141 -20.20 12.43 0.71
N ASP A 142 -18.96 12.17 1.13
CA ASP A 142 -17.90 11.62 0.28
C ASP A 142 -16.94 10.78 1.14
N ILE A 143 -16.68 9.55 0.72
CA ILE A 143 -15.68 8.66 1.33
C ILE A 143 -14.86 8.04 0.22
N ARG A 144 -13.53 8.17 0.31
CA ARG A 144 -12.60 7.70 -0.73
C ARG A 144 -11.54 6.80 -0.12
N ILE A 145 -11.17 5.75 -0.86
CA ILE A 145 -10.14 4.81 -0.45
C ILE A 145 -8.95 4.93 -1.40
N GLY A 146 -7.76 5.14 -0.83
CA GLY A 146 -6.49 5.08 -1.56
C GLY A 146 -6.08 3.65 -1.88
N ASP A 147 -5.32 3.51 -2.96
CA ASP A 147 -4.88 2.21 -3.45
C ASP A 147 -3.79 1.59 -2.54
N PRO A 148 -3.62 0.25 -2.53
CA PRO A 148 -2.50 -0.44 -1.88
C PRO A 148 -1.17 -0.12 -2.57
N LEU A 149 -0.04 -0.57 -1.99
CA LEU A 149 1.29 -0.28 -2.52
C LEU A 149 1.48 -0.78 -3.96
N LEU A 150 1.03 -2.00 -4.26
CA LEU A 150 1.10 -2.62 -5.58
C LEU A 150 -0.28 -2.61 -6.24
N TYR A 151 -0.66 -1.49 -6.85
CA TYR A 151 -1.93 -1.36 -7.54
C TYR A 151 -1.78 -1.28 -9.06
N SER A 152 -1.02 -0.33 -9.56
CA SER A 152 -0.79 -0.14 -10.99
C SER A 152 0.60 -0.62 -11.42
N PRO A 153 0.83 -0.92 -12.71
CA PRO A 153 2.19 -1.26 -13.19
C PRO A 153 3.25 -0.21 -12.84
N LEU A 154 2.87 1.06 -12.71
CA LEU A 154 3.78 2.12 -12.29
C LEU A 154 4.16 1.99 -10.81
N ASP A 155 3.22 1.58 -9.95
CA ASP A 155 3.51 1.34 -8.54
C ASP A 155 4.52 0.21 -8.37
N TYR A 156 4.34 -0.90 -9.11
CA TYR A 156 5.33 -1.98 -9.14
C TYR A 156 6.71 -1.47 -9.56
N LYS A 157 6.77 -0.66 -10.63
CA LYS A 157 8.02 -0.09 -11.10
C LYS A 157 8.67 0.80 -10.04
N ASN A 158 7.92 1.70 -9.43
CA ASN A 158 8.42 2.58 -8.38
C ASN A 158 8.97 1.78 -7.19
N VAL A 159 8.27 0.73 -6.76
CA VAL A 159 8.72 -0.16 -5.67
C VAL A 159 9.99 -0.89 -6.05
N ILE A 160 10.09 -1.41 -7.29
CA ILE A 160 11.28 -2.07 -7.80
C ILE A 160 12.45 -1.07 -7.80
N ASP A 161 12.30 0.10 -8.40
CA ASP A 161 13.35 1.12 -8.48
C ASP A 161 13.87 1.50 -7.06
N ILE A 162 12.97 1.73 -6.10
CA ILE A 162 13.31 2.08 -4.71
C ILE A 162 14.09 0.95 -4.02
N LEU A 163 13.60 -0.27 -4.08
CA LEU A 163 14.13 -1.37 -3.28
C LEU A 163 15.31 -2.09 -3.93
N THR A 164 15.61 -1.82 -5.20
CA THR A 164 16.76 -2.41 -5.91
C THR A 164 17.93 -1.44 -6.08
N GLU A 165 17.82 -0.19 -5.62
CA GLU A 165 18.81 0.87 -5.83
C GLU A 165 20.23 0.46 -5.37
N ASN A 166 20.33 -0.16 -4.20
CA ASN A 166 21.61 -0.55 -3.59
C ASN A 166 21.68 -2.07 -3.47
N ASN A 167 22.22 -2.75 -4.50
CA ASN A 167 22.35 -4.21 -4.48
C ASN A 167 23.74 -4.70 -4.94
N ASP A 168 24.18 -5.81 -4.36
CA ASP A 168 25.36 -6.58 -4.81
C ASP A 168 24.89 -7.73 -5.70
N LYS A 169 25.32 -7.76 -6.94
CA LYS A 169 24.95 -8.81 -7.92
C LYS A 169 25.40 -10.22 -7.52
N LYS A 170 26.26 -10.36 -6.49
CA LYS A 170 26.69 -11.66 -5.94
C LYS A 170 25.77 -12.19 -4.83
N ILE A 171 24.77 -11.41 -4.43
CA ILE A 171 23.79 -11.75 -3.40
C ILE A 171 22.43 -11.93 -4.05
N ALA A 172 21.75 -13.01 -3.73
CA ALA A 172 20.35 -13.21 -4.03
C ALA A 172 19.49 -12.48 -2.97
N TYR A 173 18.72 -11.50 -3.37
CA TYR A 173 17.78 -10.81 -2.50
C TYR A 173 16.41 -11.46 -2.64
N VAL A 174 15.87 -12.01 -1.56
CA VAL A 174 14.57 -12.66 -1.55
C VAL A 174 13.59 -11.80 -0.75
N TRP A 175 12.62 -11.24 -1.44
CA TRP A 175 11.51 -10.51 -0.82
C TRP A 175 10.42 -11.50 -0.45
N VAL A 176 10.17 -11.66 0.85
CA VAL A 176 9.19 -12.62 1.37
C VAL A 176 7.94 -11.86 1.81
N GLY A 177 6.87 -11.98 1.03
CA GLY A 177 5.55 -11.45 1.36
C GLY A 177 4.77 -12.38 2.29
N HIS A 178 3.71 -11.87 2.92
CA HIS A 178 2.78 -12.75 3.64
C HIS A 178 2.11 -13.72 2.65
N GLY A 179 1.66 -13.19 1.52
CA GLY A 179 0.91 -13.95 0.52
C GLY A 179 -0.56 -14.08 0.87
N THR A 180 -1.25 -14.88 0.08
CA THR A 180 -2.67 -15.19 0.25
C THR A 180 -3.04 -16.39 -0.61
N TYR A 181 -4.06 -17.15 -0.22
CA TYR A 181 -4.57 -18.30 -1.00
C TYR A 181 -5.63 -17.93 -2.03
N ASP A 182 -6.01 -16.65 -2.13
CA ASP A 182 -6.93 -16.19 -3.17
C ASP A 182 -6.20 -15.80 -4.47
N ALA A 183 -6.96 -15.44 -5.52
CA ALA A 183 -6.42 -15.11 -6.83
C ALA A 183 -5.45 -13.90 -6.81
N THR A 184 -5.49 -13.05 -5.79
CA THR A 184 -4.62 -11.87 -5.69
C THR A 184 -3.17 -12.22 -5.34
N THR A 185 -2.88 -13.49 -4.98
CA THR A 185 -1.53 -14.03 -4.88
C THR A 185 -0.73 -13.79 -6.18
N ALA A 186 -1.39 -13.74 -7.34
CA ALA A 186 -0.79 -13.42 -8.63
C ALA A 186 -0.02 -12.08 -8.64
N GLN A 187 -0.32 -11.15 -7.73
CA GLN A 187 0.38 -9.88 -7.63
C GLN A 187 1.85 -10.05 -7.20
N TYR A 188 2.15 -11.05 -6.39
CA TYR A 188 3.54 -11.41 -6.04
C TYR A 188 4.28 -12.04 -7.23
N ALA A 189 3.61 -12.90 -8.00
CA ALA A 189 4.18 -13.47 -9.22
C ALA A 189 4.42 -12.38 -10.28
N MET A 190 3.55 -11.39 -10.40
CA MET A 190 3.76 -10.22 -11.26
C MET A 190 4.99 -9.43 -10.83
N LEU A 191 5.17 -9.20 -9.52
CA LEU A 191 6.35 -8.51 -8.99
C LEU A 191 7.64 -9.28 -9.33
N ASP A 192 7.66 -10.59 -9.13
CA ASP A 192 8.81 -11.45 -9.48
C ASP A 192 9.12 -11.39 -10.98
N TYR A 193 8.10 -11.47 -11.82
CA TYR A 193 8.26 -11.33 -13.28
C TYR A 193 8.84 -9.96 -13.67
N MET A 194 8.30 -8.87 -13.10
CA MET A 194 8.76 -7.51 -13.43
C MET A 194 10.20 -7.28 -13.00
N LEU A 195 10.61 -7.77 -11.83
CA LEU A 195 12.01 -7.74 -11.39
C LEU A 195 12.94 -8.35 -12.44
N LYS A 196 12.59 -9.52 -12.98
CA LYS A 196 13.40 -10.20 -14.02
C LYS A 196 13.39 -9.43 -15.33
N SER A 197 12.23 -8.94 -15.77
CA SER A 197 12.09 -8.22 -17.04
C SER A 197 12.81 -6.87 -17.03
N GLU A 198 12.99 -6.24 -15.86
CA GLU A 198 13.75 -5.00 -15.70
C GLU A 198 15.24 -5.23 -15.39
N GLY A 199 15.73 -6.48 -15.47
CA GLY A 199 17.16 -6.82 -15.35
C GLY A 199 17.65 -7.04 -13.92
N HIS A 200 16.74 -7.16 -12.94
CA HIS A 200 17.07 -7.47 -11.55
C HIS A 200 17.09 -8.98 -11.30
N SER A 201 17.94 -9.72 -12.05
CA SER A 201 17.99 -11.18 -12.05
C SER A 201 18.41 -11.83 -10.73
N ASN A 202 18.99 -11.06 -9.81
CA ASN A 202 19.39 -11.48 -8.47
C ASN A 202 18.34 -11.14 -7.38
N PHE A 203 17.15 -10.66 -7.77
CA PHE A 203 16.02 -10.47 -6.86
C PHE A 203 14.97 -11.55 -7.12
N PHE A 204 14.36 -12.05 -6.06
CA PHE A 204 13.37 -13.12 -6.06
C PHE A 204 12.23 -12.73 -5.13
N VAL A 205 11.02 -13.19 -5.45
CA VAL A 205 9.85 -13.01 -4.60
C VAL A 205 9.35 -14.37 -4.14
N GLY A 206 9.04 -14.46 -2.86
CA GLY A 206 8.38 -15.61 -2.30
C GLY A 206 7.30 -15.18 -1.30
N THR A 207 6.47 -16.12 -0.88
CA THR A 207 5.36 -15.87 0.06
C THR A 207 5.31 -16.94 1.13
N ILE A 208 4.84 -16.58 2.32
CA ILE A 208 4.58 -17.53 3.41
C ILE A 208 3.36 -18.38 3.05
N GLU A 209 2.34 -17.74 2.44
CA GLU A 209 1.10 -18.38 2.01
C GLU A 209 0.84 -18.07 0.53
N GLY A 210 0.35 -19.05 -0.24
CA GLY A 210 -0.01 -18.87 -1.65
C GLY A 210 1.17 -19.02 -2.60
N TYR A 211 1.36 -18.14 -3.58
CA TYR A 211 2.35 -18.32 -4.66
C TYR A 211 3.10 -17.00 -4.95
N PRO A 212 4.43 -17.03 -5.23
CA PRO A 212 5.36 -18.18 -5.23
C PRO A 212 5.66 -18.71 -3.81
N GLU A 213 5.59 -20.02 -3.63
CA GLU A 213 5.93 -20.65 -2.35
C GLU A 213 7.44 -20.81 -2.16
N PHE A 214 7.84 -21.32 -0.99
CA PHE A 214 9.25 -21.59 -0.68
C PHE A 214 9.94 -22.44 -1.76
N ASP A 215 9.32 -23.55 -2.19
CA ASP A 215 9.89 -24.46 -3.18
C ASP A 215 10.08 -23.80 -4.56
N ASP A 216 9.17 -22.92 -4.98
CA ASP A 216 9.30 -22.17 -6.21
C ASP A 216 10.50 -21.21 -6.14
N THR A 217 10.63 -20.51 -5.02
CA THR A 217 11.75 -19.59 -4.75
C THR A 217 13.06 -20.34 -4.67
N LEU A 218 13.11 -21.49 -3.97
CA LEU A 218 14.28 -22.35 -3.86
C LEU A 218 14.75 -22.84 -5.24
N LYS A 219 13.83 -23.26 -6.10
CA LYS A 219 14.14 -23.67 -7.47
C LYS A 219 14.76 -22.53 -8.30
N GLN A 220 14.25 -21.31 -8.16
CA GLN A 220 14.82 -20.13 -8.83
C GLN A 220 16.23 -19.82 -8.27
N LEU A 221 16.42 -19.86 -6.95
CA LEU A 221 17.71 -19.65 -6.29
C LEU A 221 18.76 -20.67 -6.76
N LYS A 222 18.42 -21.96 -6.80
CA LYS A 222 19.30 -23.02 -7.33
C LYS A 222 19.70 -22.76 -8.79
N THR A 223 18.76 -22.32 -9.60
CA THR A 223 18.97 -22.01 -11.04
C THR A 223 19.89 -20.78 -11.20
N SER A 224 19.84 -19.80 -10.30
CA SER A 224 20.67 -18.59 -10.38
C SER A 224 22.15 -18.84 -10.15
N GLY A 225 22.52 -19.95 -9.49
CA GLY A 225 23.89 -20.27 -9.10
C GLY A 225 24.44 -19.42 -7.94
N LEU A 226 23.70 -18.44 -7.43
CA LEU A 226 24.09 -17.63 -6.28
C LEU A 226 24.07 -18.47 -5.00
N LYS A 227 25.03 -18.24 -4.10
CA LYS A 227 25.17 -18.99 -2.84
C LYS A 227 24.85 -18.15 -1.60
N LYS A 228 24.90 -16.83 -1.73
CA LYS A 228 24.57 -15.91 -0.65
C LYS A 228 23.16 -15.40 -0.83
N VAL A 229 22.35 -15.51 0.20
CA VAL A 229 20.95 -15.09 0.20
C VAL A 229 20.73 -14.04 1.27
N LYS A 230 20.03 -12.96 0.93
CA LYS A 230 19.49 -12.00 1.89
C LYS A 230 17.97 -12.09 1.88
N LEU A 231 17.39 -12.60 2.97
CA LEU A 231 15.93 -12.61 3.18
C LEU A 231 15.48 -11.24 3.69
N ILE A 232 14.41 -10.72 3.10
CA ILE A 232 13.85 -9.40 3.39
C ILE A 232 12.33 -9.52 3.46
N PRO A 233 11.70 -9.16 4.60
CA PRO A 233 10.24 -9.12 4.68
C PRO A 233 9.65 -8.12 3.69
N PHE A 234 8.78 -8.58 2.82
CA PHE A 234 8.02 -7.71 1.92
C PHE A 234 6.63 -7.43 2.53
N MET A 235 6.67 -6.80 3.70
CA MET A 235 5.52 -6.46 4.54
C MET A 235 5.72 -5.05 5.09
N PHE A 236 4.63 -4.30 5.29
CA PHE A 236 4.72 -2.95 5.85
C PHE A 236 5.36 -2.95 7.25
N VAL A 237 4.99 -3.92 8.07
CA VAL A 237 5.50 -4.14 9.42
C VAL A 237 6.22 -5.49 9.48
N ALA A 238 7.48 -5.51 9.87
CA ALA A 238 8.22 -6.74 10.16
C ALA A 238 7.86 -7.25 11.57
N GLY A 239 6.67 -7.86 11.71
CA GLY A 239 6.15 -8.36 12.98
C GLY A 239 6.47 -9.83 13.24
N GLU A 240 5.50 -10.57 13.78
CA GLU A 240 5.63 -11.98 14.18
C GLU A 240 6.07 -12.88 13.02
N HIS A 241 5.42 -12.73 11.83
CA HIS A 241 5.75 -13.52 10.64
C HIS A 241 7.19 -13.30 10.15
N ALA A 242 7.71 -12.08 10.23
CA ALA A 242 9.09 -11.82 9.87
C ALA A 242 10.07 -12.47 10.84
N LYS A 243 9.72 -12.53 12.13
CA LYS A 243 10.59 -13.10 13.16
C LYS A 243 10.58 -14.64 13.15
N ASN A 244 9.43 -15.27 12.95
CA ASN A 244 9.27 -16.71 12.98
C ASN A 244 9.43 -17.32 11.58
N ASP A 245 8.51 -17.04 10.64
CA ASP A 245 8.47 -17.73 9.36
C ASP A 245 9.68 -17.41 8.47
N ILE A 246 10.16 -16.15 8.49
CA ILE A 246 11.29 -15.74 7.63
C ILE A 246 12.61 -15.97 8.35
N ALA A 247 12.75 -15.52 9.61
CA ALA A 247 14.01 -15.54 10.30
C ALA A 247 14.37 -16.93 10.88
N GLU A 248 13.40 -17.81 11.07
CA GLU A 248 13.61 -19.16 11.54
C GLU A 248 13.40 -20.17 10.42
N ASP A 249 12.18 -20.33 9.88
CA ASP A 249 11.86 -21.40 8.96
C ASP A 249 12.58 -21.26 7.61
N TRP A 250 12.34 -20.16 6.88
CA TRP A 250 12.98 -19.94 5.58
C TRP A 250 14.50 -19.93 5.65
N LYS A 251 15.08 -19.31 6.69
CA LYS A 251 16.52 -19.31 6.88
C LYS A 251 17.07 -20.71 7.06
N ASN A 252 16.50 -21.47 8.02
CA ASN A 252 16.97 -22.81 8.35
C ASN A 252 16.88 -23.77 7.14
N ASP A 253 15.80 -23.65 6.37
CA ASP A 253 15.61 -24.51 5.21
C ASP A 253 16.54 -24.14 4.05
N LEU A 254 16.81 -22.85 3.80
CA LEU A 254 17.81 -22.45 2.83
C LEU A 254 19.25 -22.83 3.26
N GLU A 255 19.57 -22.75 4.56
CA GLU A 255 20.88 -23.19 5.08
C GLU A 255 21.07 -24.71 4.92
N LYS A 256 20.03 -25.55 5.15
CA LYS A 256 20.06 -26.98 4.85
C LYS A 256 20.32 -27.28 3.37
N GLU A 257 19.86 -26.41 2.47
CA GLU A 257 20.09 -26.49 1.02
C GLU A 257 21.45 -25.94 0.58
N GLY A 258 22.29 -25.51 1.54
CA GLY A 258 23.66 -25.08 1.31
C GLY A 258 23.83 -23.61 0.93
N PHE A 259 22.88 -22.75 1.24
CA PHE A 259 23.00 -21.30 1.09
C PHE A 259 23.60 -20.64 2.33
N GLU A 260 24.36 -19.55 2.14
CA GLU A 260 24.76 -18.62 3.21
C GLU A 260 23.65 -17.58 3.35
N VAL A 261 22.89 -17.61 4.46
CA VAL A 261 21.68 -16.79 4.62
C VAL A 261 21.90 -15.64 5.61
N LYS A 262 21.59 -14.43 5.18
CA LYS A 262 21.45 -13.25 6.04
C LYS A 262 20.01 -12.77 6.03
N ILE A 263 19.58 -12.10 7.10
CA ILE A 263 18.21 -11.57 7.24
C ILE A 263 18.29 -10.08 7.51
N SER A 264 17.39 -9.33 6.88
CA SER A 264 17.04 -7.97 7.28
C SER A 264 15.63 -8.01 7.84
N LEU A 265 15.44 -7.61 9.09
CA LEU A 265 14.12 -7.60 9.75
C LEU A 265 13.44 -6.24 9.67
N GLU A 266 13.82 -5.41 8.71
CA GLU A 266 13.21 -4.12 8.47
C GLU A 266 11.90 -4.28 7.68
N GLY A 267 10.82 -3.66 8.17
CA GLY A 267 9.57 -3.59 7.43
C GLY A 267 9.61 -2.51 6.34
N LEU A 268 8.82 -2.66 5.28
CA LEU A 268 8.72 -1.65 4.22
C LEU A 268 8.30 -0.27 4.74
N GLY A 269 7.55 -0.25 5.87
CA GLY A 269 7.15 0.98 6.55
C GLY A 269 8.31 1.79 7.16
N GLU A 270 9.51 1.21 7.27
CA GLU A 270 10.73 1.92 7.70
C GLU A 270 11.40 2.69 6.55
N ASN A 271 11.10 2.32 5.30
CA ASN A 271 11.64 2.98 4.12
C ASN A 271 10.88 4.27 3.81
N ILE A 272 11.61 5.39 3.83
CA ILE A 272 11.03 6.73 3.65
C ILE A 272 10.41 6.93 2.25
N GLN A 273 10.95 6.29 1.22
CA GLN A 273 10.47 6.37 -0.15
C GLN A 273 9.19 5.55 -0.32
N ILE A 274 9.09 4.38 0.33
CA ILE A 274 7.86 3.57 0.39
C ILE A 274 6.75 4.33 1.14
N GLN A 275 7.06 4.97 2.28
CA GLN A 275 6.08 5.81 2.98
C GLN A 275 5.56 6.93 2.06
N ASN A 276 6.43 7.54 1.25
CA ASN A 276 6.04 8.59 0.31
C ASN A 276 5.11 8.08 -0.81
N LEU A 277 5.23 6.80 -1.23
CA LEU A 277 4.27 6.21 -2.18
C LEU A 277 2.86 6.15 -1.58
N TYR A 278 2.69 5.66 -0.35
CA TYR A 278 1.38 5.69 0.32
C TYR A 278 0.82 7.11 0.48
N ILE A 279 1.67 8.07 0.83
CA ILE A 279 1.25 9.48 0.93
C ILE A 279 0.84 10.03 -0.44
N SER A 280 1.50 9.60 -1.51
CA SER A 280 1.12 10.00 -2.87
C SER A 280 -0.25 9.42 -3.27
N HIS A 281 -0.57 8.17 -2.88
CA HIS A 281 -1.89 7.58 -3.09
C HIS A 281 -2.97 8.34 -2.30
N LEU A 282 -2.69 8.68 -1.03
CA LEU A 282 -3.60 9.51 -0.23
C LEU A 282 -3.81 10.89 -0.85
N ARG A 283 -2.74 11.55 -1.30
CA ARG A 283 -2.82 12.85 -1.99
C ARG A 283 -3.62 12.74 -3.29
N PHE A 284 -3.44 11.67 -4.05
CA PHE A 284 -4.14 11.45 -5.31
C PHE A 284 -5.66 11.41 -5.11
N ILE A 285 -6.16 10.74 -4.08
CA ILE A 285 -7.59 10.66 -3.81
C ILE A 285 -8.20 11.97 -3.26
N THR A 286 -7.41 12.98 -2.90
CA THR A 286 -7.96 14.32 -2.61
C THR A 286 -8.51 15.01 -3.87
N THR A 287 -7.93 14.69 -5.03
CA THR A 287 -8.25 15.34 -6.31
C THR A 287 -8.85 14.40 -7.35
N HIS A 288 -8.99 13.13 -7.02
CA HIS A 288 -9.55 12.11 -7.91
C HIS A 288 -10.47 11.16 -7.14
N ARG A 289 -11.57 10.78 -7.76
CA ARG A 289 -12.51 9.77 -7.26
C ARG A 289 -12.39 8.50 -8.08
N LYS A 290 -12.35 7.35 -7.41
CA LYS A 290 -12.35 6.05 -8.08
C LYS A 290 -13.73 5.75 -8.64
N LEU A 291 -13.80 5.38 -9.92
CA LEU A 291 -15.03 4.99 -10.59
C LEU A 291 -15.37 3.53 -10.30
N GLY A 292 -16.58 3.28 -9.86
CA GLY A 292 -17.10 1.93 -9.73
C GLY A 292 -17.27 1.23 -11.10
N ILE A 293 -17.22 -0.10 -11.12
CA ILE A 293 -17.34 -0.84 -12.39
C ILE A 293 -18.68 -0.60 -13.08
N MET A 294 -19.77 -0.39 -12.32
CA MET A 294 -21.09 -0.10 -12.88
C MET A 294 -21.17 1.30 -13.46
N GLU A 295 -20.52 2.30 -12.82
CA GLU A 295 -20.40 3.65 -13.38
C GLU A 295 -19.65 3.64 -14.70
N LYS A 296 -18.51 2.92 -14.77
CA LYS A 296 -17.73 2.75 -16.02
C LYS A 296 -18.57 2.11 -17.13
N LYS A 297 -19.32 1.05 -16.80
CA LYS A 297 -20.20 0.40 -17.78
C LYS A 297 -21.28 1.35 -18.29
N ALA A 298 -21.89 2.14 -17.40
CA ALA A 298 -22.88 3.14 -17.78
C ALA A 298 -22.27 4.24 -18.67
N MET A 299 -21.08 4.75 -18.31
CA MET A 299 -20.37 5.73 -19.16
C MET A 299 -20.05 5.16 -20.55
N TYR A 300 -19.56 3.91 -20.62
CA TYR A 300 -19.31 3.25 -21.90
C TYR A 300 -20.57 3.11 -22.74
N GLN A 301 -21.69 2.74 -22.11
CA GLN A 301 -22.97 2.61 -22.81
C GLN A 301 -23.44 3.94 -23.42
N ILE A 302 -23.18 5.07 -22.75
CA ILE A 302 -23.59 6.41 -23.19
C ILE A 302 -22.60 6.96 -24.23
N THR A 303 -21.29 6.81 -24.01
CA THR A 303 -20.25 7.47 -24.83
C THR A 303 -19.72 6.59 -25.97
N GLY A 304 -19.91 5.28 -25.90
CA GLY A 304 -19.28 4.31 -26.81
C GLY A 304 -17.75 4.17 -26.63
N GLU A 305 -17.16 4.87 -25.66
CA GLU A 305 -15.73 4.79 -25.39
C GLU A 305 -15.39 3.51 -24.62
N LYS A 306 -14.42 2.74 -25.16
CA LYS A 306 -13.94 1.53 -24.48
C LYS A 306 -13.30 1.89 -23.12
N ILE A 307 -13.70 1.15 -22.10
CA ILE A 307 -12.99 1.12 -20.81
C ILE A 307 -11.63 0.45 -21.09
N LYS A 308 -10.56 1.22 -21.08
CA LYS A 308 -9.19 0.72 -21.21
C LYS A 308 -8.55 0.58 -19.86
#